data_a1e66f48b6105cf631d091e28d7542e2
#
_entry.id   a1e66f48b6105cf631d091e28d7542e2
#
_cell.length_a   1.000
_cell.length_b   1.000
_cell.length_c   1.000
_cell.angle_alpha   90.00
_cell.angle_beta   90.00
_cell.angle_gamma   90.00
#
_symmetry.space_group_name_H-M   'P 1'
#
loop_
_entity.id
_entity.type
_entity.pdbx_description
1 polymer ?
#
loop_
_entity_poly.entity_id
_entity_poly.type
_entity_poly.pdbx_seq_one_letter_code
_entity_poly.pdbx_strand_id
1 'polypeptide(L)'
;MTDVTHALIAAADRGHADVAATVEKAGLRGVAAVLINEMLFRAHLDELAALDDAGEGSLVITLTHGGEETSVLVSVGPGGVEIGKAARPAEIPPTVIVQGVCEAALALYGPPERVSSAGPEIRWPSPHTMVPRLVRGPAVPRLFHAVVQRVVHVLERSRPAHLTELAVRHGTDKWGFLHQYTQHYERHFGHLRDRPVRICEIGVGGYGDPRAGGGSLSMWKEFFPRGLVYGVDIADKRALDRPRITTVRADQSDPEALRSMAEEFGPFDIIIDDGSHMSPHVITSFRTLFPYLVEDGVYAVEDLHGSYWPQLFEGSEDDLNDPAYTVGFLKQMVDGLNHEEFLKKETRVARPTDRTIKGMHFYHNLAFIEKGRNEEGGPIASVLREAPEILGVEGLQ
;
A
#
# COMPACT_ATOMS: atom_id res chain seq x y z
N MET A 1 -6.53 25.48 -11.61
CA MET A 1 -6.88 24.26 -10.88
C MET A 1 -5.81 23.86 -9.85
N THR A 2 -4.54 23.84 -10.20
CA THR A 2 -3.45 23.43 -9.29
C THR A 2 -3.45 24.22 -7.97
N ASP A 3 -3.63 25.53 -8.01
CA ASP A 3 -3.64 26.40 -6.81
C ASP A 3 -4.82 26.08 -5.87
N VAL A 4 -5.99 25.77 -6.42
CA VAL A 4 -7.18 25.41 -5.62
C VAL A 4 -6.99 24.07 -4.95
N THR A 5 -6.40 23.08 -5.64
CA THR A 5 -6.12 21.76 -5.09
C THR A 5 -5.15 21.84 -3.91
N HIS A 6 -4.05 22.57 -4.05
CA HIS A 6 -3.08 22.77 -2.97
C HIS A 6 -3.69 23.49 -1.78
N ALA A 7 -4.50 24.52 -2.03
CA ALA A 7 -5.21 25.24 -0.96
C ALA A 7 -6.19 24.33 -0.20
N LEU A 8 -6.92 23.46 -0.91
CA LEU A 8 -7.84 22.49 -0.30
C LEU A 8 -7.12 21.43 0.54
N ILE A 9 -6.01 20.88 0.06
CA ILE A 9 -5.20 19.93 0.84
C ILE A 9 -4.71 20.58 2.14
N ALA A 10 -4.15 21.80 2.04
CA ALA A 10 -3.66 22.53 3.21
C ALA A 10 -4.79 22.95 4.16
N ALA A 11 -5.98 23.28 3.64
CA ALA A 11 -7.14 23.62 4.45
C ALA A 11 -7.74 22.39 5.13
N ALA A 12 -7.79 21.24 4.45
CA ALA A 12 -8.30 19.99 5.00
C ALA A 12 -7.45 19.46 6.16
N ASP A 13 -6.15 19.72 6.15
CA ASP A 13 -5.26 19.44 7.29
C ASP A 13 -5.63 20.26 8.54
N ARG A 14 -6.13 21.48 8.37
CA ARG A 14 -6.55 22.37 9.47
C ARG A 14 -7.99 22.15 9.90
N GLY A 15 -8.88 21.71 9.00
CA GLY A 15 -10.23 21.27 9.29
C GLY A 15 -11.31 22.05 8.57
N HIS A 16 -12.56 21.80 8.98
CA HIS A 16 -13.77 22.24 8.29
C HIS A 16 -13.84 23.77 8.06
N ALA A 17 -13.50 24.58 9.06
CA ALA A 17 -13.57 26.05 8.94
C ALA A 17 -12.61 26.60 7.88
N ASP A 18 -11.39 26.05 7.78
CA ASP A 18 -10.41 26.46 6.78
C ASP A 18 -10.81 26.02 5.37
N VAL A 19 -11.43 24.83 5.24
CA VAL A 19 -12.01 24.40 3.97
C VAL A 19 -13.14 25.34 3.57
N ALA A 20 -14.06 25.71 4.47
CA ALA A 20 -15.13 26.65 4.19
C ALA A 20 -14.59 28.00 3.69
N ALA A 21 -13.61 28.57 4.36
CA ALA A 21 -12.95 29.81 3.94
C ALA A 21 -12.29 29.69 2.55
N THR A 22 -11.74 28.51 2.23
CA THR A 22 -11.16 28.23 0.91
C THR A 22 -12.24 28.17 -0.17
N VAL A 23 -13.41 27.58 0.14
CA VAL A 23 -14.56 27.54 -0.76
C VAL A 23 -15.12 28.94 -1.04
N GLU A 24 -15.25 29.77 0.01
CA GLU A 24 -15.70 31.16 -0.12
C GLU A 24 -14.78 31.99 -1.03
N LYS A 25 -13.46 31.77 -0.89
CA LYS A 25 -12.45 32.48 -1.70
C LYS A 25 -12.39 32.03 -3.15
N ALA A 26 -12.48 30.72 -3.40
CA ALA A 26 -12.29 30.12 -4.73
C ALA A 26 -13.61 29.97 -5.51
N GLY A 27 -14.73 30.06 -4.84
CA GLY A 27 -16.08 29.83 -5.36
C GLY A 27 -16.46 28.34 -5.43
N LEU A 28 -17.70 28.02 -5.08
CA LEU A 28 -18.22 26.65 -5.01
C LEU A 28 -17.99 25.85 -6.31
N ARG A 29 -18.25 26.45 -7.47
CA ARG A 29 -18.06 25.74 -8.76
C ARG A 29 -16.62 25.33 -9.03
N GLY A 30 -15.66 26.20 -8.71
CA GLY A 30 -14.23 25.92 -8.90
C GLY A 30 -13.75 24.79 -8.00
N VAL A 31 -14.15 24.84 -6.73
CA VAL A 31 -13.84 23.79 -5.75
C VAL A 31 -14.53 22.48 -6.11
N ALA A 32 -15.81 22.51 -6.46
CA ALA A 32 -16.56 21.33 -6.84
C ALA A 32 -15.95 20.61 -8.06
N ALA A 33 -15.48 21.35 -9.05
CA ALA A 33 -14.81 20.75 -10.21
C ALA A 33 -13.55 19.98 -9.80
N VAL A 34 -12.75 20.49 -8.87
CA VAL A 34 -11.56 19.81 -8.33
C VAL A 34 -11.96 18.55 -7.58
N LEU A 35 -12.91 18.64 -6.66
CA LEU A 35 -13.33 17.53 -5.81
C LEU A 35 -13.99 16.40 -6.63
N ILE A 36 -14.88 16.76 -7.56
CA ILE A 36 -15.55 15.76 -8.42
C ILE A 36 -14.54 15.03 -9.30
N ASN A 37 -13.59 15.73 -9.91
CA ASN A 37 -12.54 15.06 -10.67
C ASN A 37 -11.72 14.08 -9.81
N GLU A 38 -11.38 14.46 -8.58
CA GLU A 38 -10.68 13.59 -7.65
C GLU A 38 -11.54 12.40 -7.20
N MET A 39 -12.85 12.61 -6.94
CA MET A 39 -13.78 11.52 -6.63
C MET A 39 -13.83 10.50 -7.77
N LEU A 40 -14.00 10.97 -9.00
CA LEU A 40 -14.11 10.10 -10.18
C LEU A 40 -12.81 9.35 -10.42
N PHE A 41 -11.66 10.00 -10.22
CA PHE A 41 -10.35 9.35 -10.30
C PHE A 41 -10.22 8.22 -9.27
N ARG A 42 -10.56 8.49 -7.99
CA ARG A 42 -10.47 7.47 -6.91
C ARG A 42 -11.56 6.40 -6.99
N ALA A 43 -12.68 6.69 -7.63
CA ALA A 43 -13.76 5.72 -7.83
C ALA A 43 -13.46 4.70 -8.94
N HIS A 44 -12.41 4.93 -9.75
CA HIS A 44 -11.99 4.03 -10.83
C HIS A 44 -13.17 3.58 -11.72
N LEU A 45 -14.00 4.55 -12.14
CA LEU A 45 -15.21 4.26 -12.93
C LEU A 45 -14.91 3.74 -14.34
N ASP A 46 -13.73 4.01 -14.87
CA ASP A 46 -13.19 3.47 -16.11
C ASP A 46 -13.05 1.94 -16.10
N GLU A 47 -12.68 1.37 -14.95
CA GLU A 47 -12.65 -0.09 -14.76
C GLU A 47 -14.05 -0.71 -14.90
N LEU A 48 -15.08 -0.01 -14.41
CA LEU A 48 -16.47 -0.47 -14.52
C LEU A 48 -16.96 -0.41 -15.97
N ALA A 49 -16.53 0.60 -16.73
CA ALA A 49 -16.86 0.75 -18.14
C ALA A 49 -16.30 -0.37 -19.01
N ALA A 50 -15.19 -1.00 -18.58
CA ALA A 50 -14.54 -2.10 -19.28
C ALA A 50 -15.18 -3.47 -19.04
N LEU A 51 -16.20 -3.57 -18.17
CA LEU A 51 -16.89 -4.84 -17.90
C LEU A 51 -17.89 -5.17 -19.03
N ASP A 52 -17.69 -6.30 -19.69
CA ASP A 52 -18.66 -6.85 -20.66
C ASP A 52 -20.01 -7.11 -19.96
N ASP A 53 -21.12 -6.83 -20.66
CA ASP A 53 -22.51 -7.02 -20.19
C ASP A 53 -22.93 -6.20 -18.95
N ALA A 54 -22.16 -5.21 -18.54
CA ALA A 54 -22.49 -4.41 -17.36
C ALA A 54 -23.67 -3.42 -17.60
N GLY A 55 -24.01 -3.13 -18.85
CA GLY A 55 -25.05 -2.17 -19.23
C GLY A 55 -24.58 -0.72 -19.07
N GLU A 56 -25.51 0.19 -18.76
CA GLU A 56 -25.21 1.59 -18.50
C GLU A 56 -25.61 1.97 -17.05
N GLY A 57 -24.82 2.83 -16.42
CA GLY A 57 -25.11 3.40 -15.11
C GLY A 57 -24.88 4.90 -15.13
N SER A 58 -25.76 5.67 -14.47
CA SER A 58 -25.59 7.11 -14.36
C SER A 58 -25.90 7.59 -12.94
N LEU A 59 -25.17 8.62 -12.51
CA LEU A 59 -25.38 9.31 -11.26
C LEU A 59 -25.19 10.82 -11.40
N VAL A 60 -25.82 11.57 -10.53
CA VAL A 60 -25.58 13.02 -10.36
C VAL A 60 -24.86 13.22 -9.04
N ILE A 61 -23.70 13.87 -9.08
CA ILE A 61 -23.00 14.31 -7.88
C ILE A 61 -23.36 15.77 -7.63
N THR A 62 -23.96 16.05 -6.50
CA THR A 62 -24.33 17.40 -6.07
C THR A 62 -23.49 17.78 -4.84
N LEU A 63 -22.73 18.86 -4.93
CA LEU A 63 -22.01 19.44 -3.80
C LEU A 63 -22.68 20.72 -3.35
N THR A 64 -22.82 20.88 -2.02
CA THR A 64 -23.54 21.97 -1.39
C THR A 64 -22.65 22.80 -0.46
N HIS A 65 -22.86 24.12 -0.40
CA HIS A 65 -22.21 25.03 0.54
C HIS A 65 -23.02 26.30 0.73
N GLY A 66 -23.31 26.67 1.97
CA GLY A 66 -23.97 27.96 2.29
C GLY A 66 -25.34 28.16 1.63
N GLY A 67 -26.08 27.11 1.32
CA GLY A 67 -27.36 27.16 0.59
C GLY A 67 -27.22 27.15 -0.94
N GLU A 68 -26.02 27.23 -1.48
CA GLU A 68 -25.73 27.03 -2.91
C GLU A 68 -25.46 25.56 -3.22
N GLU A 69 -25.75 25.16 -4.46
CA GLU A 69 -25.44 23.82 -4.95
C GLU A 69 -24.86 23.84 -6.36
N THR A 70 -24.06 22.83 -6.66
CA THR A 70 -23.56 22.57 -8.02
C THR A 70 -23.60 21.06 -8.28
N SER A 71 -24.07 20.70 -9.47
CA SER A 71 -24.32 19.30 -9.84
C SER A 71 -23.61 18.92 -11.13
N VAL A 72 -23.12 17.69 -11.20
CA VAL A 72 -22.52 17.11 -12.39
C VAL A 72 -23.11 15.73 -12.64
N LEU A 73 -23.58 15.50 -13.87
CA LEU A 73 -24.01 14.17 -14.32
C LEU A 73 -22.77 13.36 -14.77
N VAL A 74 -22.71 12.12 -14.32
CA VAL A 74 -21.70 11.13 -14.71
C VAL A 74 -22.41 9.92 -15.26
N SER A 75 -22.03 9.50 -16.45
CA SER A 75 -22.53 8.30 -17.12
C SER A 75 -21.38 7.33 -17.40
N VAL A 76 -21.60 6.05 -17.13
CA VAL A 76 -20.62 4.98 -17.32
C VAL A 76 -21.25 3.87 -18.13
N GLY A 77 -20.59 3.43 -19.17
CA GLY A 77 -21.05 2.38 -20.05
C GLY A 77 -19.96 1.91 -21.01
N PRO A 78 -20.28 1.08 -22.02
CA PRO A 78 -19.31 0.54 -22.96
C PRO A 78 -18.50 1.59 -23.74
N GLY A 79 -18.98 2.83 -23.76
CA GLY A 79 -18.27 3.98 -24.37
C GLY A 79 -17.26 4.66 -23.43
N GLY A 80 -17.14 4.19 -22.19
CA GLY A 80 -16.29 4.80 -21.16
C GLY A 80 -17.07 5.63 -20.15
N VAL A 81 -16.40 6.60 -19.53
CA VAL A 81 -16.96 7.54 -18.54
C VAL A 81 -17.21 8.89 -19.19
N GLU A 82 -18.45 9.36 -19.19
CA GLU A 82 -18.85 10.66 -19.72
C GLU A 82 -19.25 11.60 -18.57
N ILE A 83 -18.80 12.86 -18.63
CA ILE A 83 -19.02 13.87 -17.59
C ILE A 83 -19.75 15.07 -18.21
N GLY A 84 -20.86 15.50 -17.59
CA GLY A 84 -21.57 16.74 -17.89
C GLY A 84 -22.82 16.58 -18.73
N LYS A 85 -22.87 15.78 -19.78
CA LYS A 85 -24.07 15.54 -20.58
C LYS A 85 -24.23 14.05 -20.87
N ALA A 86 -25.42 13.51 -20.62
CA ALA A 86 -25.74 12.18 -21.13
C ALA A 86 -25.85 12.24 -22.65
N ALA A 87 -25.14 11.35 -23.34
CA ALA A 87 -25.21 11.22 -24.80
C ALA A 87 -26.61 10.78 -25.26
N ARG A 88 -27.36 10.11 -24.40
CA ARG A 88 -28.76 9.68 -24.62
C ARG A 88 -29.54 9.79 -23.31
N PRO A 89 -30.89 9.97 -23.35
CA PRO A 89 -31.72 9.82 -22.16
C PRO A 89 -31.48 8.42 -21.57
N ALA A 90 -31.03 8.38 -20.30
CA ALA A 90 -30.85 7.11 -19.62
C ALA A 90 -32.20 6.41 -19.46
N GLU A 91 -32.25 5.09 -19.72
CA GLU A 91 -33.47 4.31 -19.50
C GLU A 91 -33.91 4.31 -18.03
N ILE A 92 -32.95 4.43 -17.11
CA ILE A 92 -33.17 4.59 -15.67
C ILE A 92 -32.68 5.98 -15.29
N PRO A 93 -33.49 6.81 -14.61
CA PRO A 93 -33.05 8.10 -14.11
C PRO A 93 -31.79 7.96 -13.23
N PRO A 94 -30.88 8.93 -13.25
CA PRO A 94 -29.66 8.87 -12.45
C PRO A 94 -29.99 8.87 -10.95
N THR A 95 -29.20 8.14 -10.17
CA THR A 95 -29.16 8.28 -8.72
C THR A 95 -28.46 9.60 -8.38
N VAL A 96 -28.95 10.33 -7.38
CA VAL A 96 -28.34 11.59 -6.95
C VAL A 96 -27.60 11.36 -5.64
N ILE A 97 -26.32 11.72 -5.61
CA ILE A 97 -25.49 11.74 -4.40
C ILE A 97 -25.33 13.21 -4.00
N VAL A 98 -25.76 13.57 -2.78
CA VAL A 98 -25.64 14.93 -2.25
C VAL A 98 -24.67 14.92 -1.08
N GLN A 99 -23.67 15.80 -1.11
CA GLN A 99 -22.67 15.92 -0.06
C GLN A 99 -22.30 17.39 0.16
N GLY A 100 -22.02 17.77 1.42
CA GLY A 100 -21.40 19.05 1.71
C GLY A 100 -19.98 19.14 1.10
N VAL A 101 -19.64 20.29 0.53
CA VAL A 101 -18.33 20.47 -0.11
C VAL A 101 -17.18 20.36 0.89
N CYS A 102 -17.40 20.80 2.14
CA CYS A 102 -16.40 20.72 3.19
C CYS A 102 -16.16 19.25 3.62
N GLU A 103 -17.24 18.50 3.78
CA GLU A 103 -17.18 17.07 4.11
C GLU A 103 -16.50 16.28 2.99
N ALA A 104 -16.84 16.58 1.74
CA ALA A 104 -16.19 15.97 0.58
C ALA A 104 -14.68 16.28 0.52
N ALA A 105 -14.28 17.53 0.78
CA ALA A 105 -12.88 17.91 0.84
C ALA A 105 -12.13 17.22 1.99
N LEU A 106 -12.74 17.11 3.16
CA LEU A 106 -12.17 16.38 4.30
C LEU A 106 -12.07 14.88 4.00
N ALA A 107 -13.07 14.29 3.35
CA ALA A 107 -13.02 12.89 2.95
C ALA A 107 -11.90 12.61 1.94
N LEU A 108 -11.64 13.51 1.01
CA LEU A 108 -10.61 13.34 -0.03
C LEU A 108 -9.20 13.70 0.45
N TYR A 109 -9.04 14.77 1.22
CA TYR A 109 -7.75 15.39 1.50
C TYR A 109 -7.41 15.53 2.98
N GLY A 110 -8.38 15.40 3.88
CA GLY A 110 -8.16 15.54 5.32
C GLY A 110 -7.45 14.30 5.91
N PRO A 111 -6.85 14.43 7.09
CA PRO A 111 -6.37 13.27 7.84
C PRO A 111 -7.56 12.45 8.39
N PRO A 112 -7.37 11.13 8.63
CA PRO A 112 -8.47 10.23 9.00
C PRO A 112 -9.29 10.68 10.22
N GLU A 113 -8.64 11.29 11.21
CA GLU A 113 -9.25 11.76 12.44
C GLU A 113 -10.14 13.01 12.26
N ARG A 114 -10.08 13.65 11.08
CA ARG A 114 -10.89 14.84 10.75
C ARG A 114 -12.04 14.55 9.78
N VAL A 115 -12.19 13.29 9.37
CA VAL A 115 -13.30 12.89 8.50
C VAL A 115 -14.61 13.04 9.27
N SER A 116 -15.55 13.78 8.69
CA SER A 116 -16.89 13.97 9.25
C SER A 116 -17.66 12.65 9.28
N SER A 117 -18.50 12.47 10.30
CA SER A 117 -19.48 11.38 10.35
C SER A 117 -20.72 11.65 9.46
N ALA A 118 -20.82 12.85 8.84
CA ALA A 118 -21.86 13.16 7.89
C ALA A 118 -21.59 12.53 6.54
N GLY A 119 -22.13 11.33 6.34
CA GLY A 119 -22.08 10.62 5.06
C GLY A 119 -22.90 11.31 3.96
N PRO A 120 -22.72 10.92 2.69
CA PRO A 120 -23.53 11.46 1.59
C PRO A 120 -24.99 11.01 1.67
N GLU A 121 -25.89 11.89 1.30
CA GLU A 121 -27.29 11.54 1.07
C GLU A 121 -27.42 10.90 -0.31
N ILE A 122 -28.03 9.71 -0.38
CA ILE A 122 -28.29 9.00 -1.63
C ILE A 122 -29.76 9.06 -1.96
N ARG A 123 -30.11 9.74 -3.07
CA ARG A 123 -31.47 9.83 -3.59
C ARG A 123 -31.63 8.90 -4.78
N TRP A 124 -32.25 7.75 -4.55
CA TRP A 124 -32.54 6.78 -5.59
C TRP A 124 -33.69 7.27 -6.50
N PRO A 125 -33.77 6.78 -7.75
CA PRO A 125 -34.93 7.01 -8.60
C PRO A 125 -36.22 6.57 -7.93
N SER A 126 -37.33 7.23 -8.31
CA SER A 126 -38.66 6.96 -7.74
C SER A 126 -39.01 5.47 -7.72
N PRO A 127 -39.56 4.94 -6.62
CA PRO A 127 -40.09 3.57 -6.58
C PRO A 127 -41.10 3.28 -7.71
N HIS A 128 -41.87 4.26 -8.14
CA HIS A 128 -42.80 4.12 -9.27
C HIS A 128 -42.08 3.81 -10.60
N THR A 129 -40.82 4.24 -10.75
CA THR A 129 -39.97 3.91 -11.91
C THR A 129 -39.28 2.57 -11.74
N MET A 130 -38.78 2.28 -10.54
CA MET A 130 -37.92 1.11 -10.28
C MET A 130 -38.71 -0.19 -10.09
N VAL A 131 -39.81 -0.17 -9.33
CA VAL A 131 -40.58 -1.39 -8.98
C VAL A 131 -41.16 -2.09 -10.21
N PRO A 132 -41.77 -1.42 -11.20
CA PRO A 132 -42.23 -2.08 -12.42
C PRO A 132 -41.11 -2.77 -13.20
N ARG A 133 -39.91 -2.19 -13.23
CA ARG A 133 -38.73 -2.78 -13.87
C ARG A 133 -38.24 -4.03 -13.15
N LEU A 134 -38.16 -4.00 -11.83
CA LEU A 134 -37.79 -5.16 -11.01
C LEU A 134 -38.75 -6.34 -11.17
N VAL A 135 -40.05 -6.08 -11.38
CA VAL A 135 -41.07 -7.11 -11.41
C VAL A 135 -41.33 -7.64 -12.84
N ARG A 136 -41.27 -6.78 -13.87
CA ARG A 136 -41.72 -7.11 -15.23
C ARG A 136 -40.83 -6.58 -16.33
N GLY A 137 -39.79 -5.81 -16.01
CA GLY A 137 -38.91 -5.16 -16.98
C GLY A 137 -37.60 -5.93 -17.19
N PRO A 138 -36.71 -5.38 -18.05
CA PRO A 138 -35.37 -5.86 -18.17
C PRO A 138 -34.63 -5.69 -16.83
N ALA A 139 -33.69 -6.58 -16.55
CA ALA A 139 -32.90 -6.53 -15.32
C ALA A 139 -32.22 -5.16 -15.14
N VAL A 140 -32.19 -4.66 -13.91
CA VAL A 140 -31.44 -3.43 -13.59
C VAL A 140 -29.95 -3.70 -13.85
N PRO A 141 -29.28 -2.88 -14.69
CA PRO A 141 -27.88 -3.08 -14.99
C PRO A 141 -27.02 -3.11 -13.71
N ARG A 142 -26.02 -3.97 -13.69
CA ARG A 142 -25.06 -4.01 -12.55
C ARG A 142 -24.37 -2.66 -12.33
N LEU A 143 -24.06 -1.95 -13.42
CA LEU A 143 -23.47 -0.61 -13.36
C LEU A 143 -24.31 0.40 -12.61
N PHE A 144 -25.65 0.28 -12.61
CA PHE A 144 -26.52 1.21 -11.90
C PHE A 144 -26.20 1.32 -10.40
N HIS A 145 -25.92 0.20 -9.75
CA HIS A 145 -25.53 0.19 -8.33
C HIS A 145 -24.02 0.40 -8.14
N ALA A 146 -23.20 -0.17 -9.04
CA ALA A 146 -21.74 -0.16 -8.90
C ALA A 146 -21.15 1.26 -8.98
N VAL A 147 -21.64 2.12 -9.88
CA VAL A 147 -21.19 3.51 -10.00
C VAL A 147 -21.50 4.31 -8.73
N VAL A 148 -22.68 4.12 -8.13
CA VAL A 148 -23.06 4.76 -6.89
C VAL A 148 -22.19 4.28 -5.73
N GLN A 149 -22.03 2.96 -5.61
CA GLN A 149 -21.22 2.35 -4.55
C GLN A 149 -19.78 2.84 -4.57
N ARG A 150 -19.14 2.91 -5.76
CA ARG A 150 -17.77 3.37 -5.92
C ARG A 150 -17.59 4.81 -5.44
N VAL A 151 -18.50 5.72 -5.82
CA VAL A 151 -18.42 7.13 -5.41
C VAL A 151 -18.72 7.30 -3.92
N VAL A 152 -19.73 6.62 -3.39
CA VAL A 152 -20.06 6.63 -1.95
C VAL A 152 -18.88 6.12 -1.13
N HIS A 153 -18.24 5.03 -1.56
CA HIS A 153 -17.07 4.47 -0.88
C HIS A 153 -15.91 5.50 -0.77
N VAL A 154 -15.69 6.29 -1.82
CA VAL A 154 -14.68 7.36 -1.80
C VAL A 154 -15.04 8.45 -0.79
N LEU A 155 -16.33 8.81 -0.67
CA LEU A 155 -16.81 9.86 0.23
C LEU A 155 -16.91 9.41 1.69
N GLU A 156 -17.34 8.19 1.93
CA GLU A 156 -17.49 7.68 3.30
C GLU A 156 -16.15 7.38 3.96
N ARG A 157 -15.10 7.14 3.18
CA ARG A 157 -13.77 6.76 3.70
C ARG A 157 -13.79 5.69 4.81
N SER A 158 -14.95 5.04 4.94
CA SER A 158 -15.28 4.18 6.06
C SER A 158 -14.48 2.87 6.12
N ARG A 159 -13.85 2.49 5.02
CA ARG A 159 -12.84 1.43 4.96
C ARG A 159 -11.88 1.73 3.82
N PRO A 160 -10.63 2.06 4.12
CA PRO A 160 -9.59 1.99 3.10
C PRO A 160 -9.61 0.59 2.49
N ALA A 161 -9.45 0.49 1.16
CA ALA A 161 -9.37 -0.81 0.50
C ALA A 161 -8.35 -1.70 1.22
N HIS A 162 -8.73 -2.91 1.58
CA HIS A 162 -7.80 -3.88 2.17
C HIS A 162 -6.77 -4.29 1.13
N LEU A 163 -5.55 -4.60 1.54
CA LEU A 163 -4.50 -5.08 0.63
C LEU A 163 -4.96 -6.28 -0.20
N THR A 164 -5.77 -7.14 0.35
CA THR A 164 -6.39 -8.27 -0.37
C THR A 164 -7.21 -7.82 -1.56
N GLU A 165 -8.06 -6.79 -1.39
CA GLU A 165 -8.85 -6.22 -2.48
C GLU A 165 -7.96 -5.58 -3.54
N LEU A 166 -6.94 -4.84 -3.11
CA LEU A 166 -5.98 -4.21 -4.00
C LEU A 166 -5.12 -5.23 -4.76
N ALA A 167 -4.72 -6.32 -4.10
CA ALA A 167 -3.97 -7.40 -4.75
C ALA A 167 -4.77 -8.03 -5.91
N VAL A 168 -6.06 -8.30 -5.69
CA VAL A 168 -6.96 -8.80 -6.74
C VAL A 168 -7.14 -7.76 -7.85
N ARG A 169 -7.36 -6.49 -7.48
CA ARG A 169 -7.57 -5.40 -8.44
C ARG A 169 -6.38 -5.19 -9.37
N HIS A 170 -5.18 -5.24 -8.83
CA HIS A 170 -3.95 -5.01 -9.58
C HIS A 170 -3.31 -6.28 -10.14
N GLY A 171 -3.95 -7.44 -9.92
CA GLY A 171 -3.50 -8.71 -10.48
C GLY A 171 -2.13 -9.15 -9.95
N THR A 172 -1.81 -8.86 -8.68
CA THR A 172 -0.60 -9.38 -8.02
C THR A 172 -0.90 -10.69 -7.30
N ASP A 173 0.07 -11.59 -7.28
CA ASP A 173 -0.01 -12.91 -6.63
C ASP A 173 0.14 -12.88 -5.11
N LYS A 174 0.37 -11.69 -4.52
CA LYS A 174 0.48 -11.52 -3.05
C LYS A 174 -0.79 -11.92 -2.29
N TRP A 175 -1.90 -12.15 -3.00
CA TRP A 175 -3.08 -12.82 -2.49
C TRP A 175 -3.77 -13.66 -3.56
N GLY A 176 -4.04 -14.92 -3.24
CA GLY A 176 -4.77 -15.83 -4.09
C GLY A 176 -4.36 -17.28 -3.88
N PHE A 177 -4.34 -18.05 -4.95
CA PHE A 177 -4.00 -19.47 -4.93
C PHE A 177 -2.54 -19.72 -4.52
N LEU A 178 -1.60 -18.87 -4.96
CA LEU A 178 -0.17 -19.04 -4.67
C LEU A 178 0.18 -18.56 -3.26
N HIS A 179 -0.23 -17.33 -2.91
CA HIS A 179 0.16 -16.68 -1.67
C HIS A 179 -1.02 -16.06 -0.94
N GLN A 180 -0.87 -15.86 0.37
CA GLN A 180 -1.83 -15.15 1.22
C GLN A 180 -1.07 -14.14 2.10
N TYR A 181 -0.21 -13.32 1.49
CA TYR A 181 0.70 -12.42 2.20
C TYR A 181 0.03 -11.13 2.67
N THR A 182 -1.03 -10.68 2.01
CA THR A 182 -1.66 -9.38 2.24
C THR A 182 -2.06 -9.13 3.69
N GLN A 183 -2.59 -10.12 4.40
CA GLN A 183 -2.96 -10.00 5.81
C GLN A 183 -1.74 -9.71 6.71
N HIS A 184 -0.57 -10.25 6.37
CA HIS A 184 0.67 -10.02 7.10
C HIS A 184 1.23 -8.64 6.77
N TYR A 185 1.18 -8.24 5.51
CA TYR A 185 1.54 -6.89 5.08
C TYR A 185 0.67 -5.81 5.74
N GLU A 186 -0.65 -5.99 5.81
CA GLU A 186 -1.53 -5.05 6.52
C GLU A 186 -1.15 -4.92 8.00
N ARG A 187 -0.80 -6.03 8.65
CA ARG A 187 -0.38 -6.02 10.05
C ARG A 187 0.89 -5.21 10.27
N HIS A 188 1.88 -5.35 9.38
CA HIS A 188 3.18 -4.69 9.52
C HIS A 188 3.23 -3.29 8.90
N PHE A 189 2.42 -3.02 7.87
CA PHE A 189 2.46 -1.78 7.13
C PHE A 189 1.27 -0.84 7.38
N GLY A 190 0.20 -1.34 7.99
CA GLY A 190 -1.04 -0.58 8.17
C GLY A 190 -0.86 0.75 8.89
N HIS A 191 0.02 0.80 9.90
CA HIS A 191 0.34 2.03 10.65
C HIS A 191 1.13 3.07 9.84
N LEU A 192 1.72 2.68 8.71
CA LEU A 192 2.45 3.55 7.81
C LEU A 192 1.59 4.11 6.67
N ARG A 193 0.36 3.65 6.52
CA ARG A 193 -0.51 3.88 5.36
C ARG A 193 -0.65 5.35 4.99
N ASP A 194 -0.87 6.21 5.96
CA ASP A 194 -1.10 7.64 5.73
C ASP A 194 0.19 8.49 5.82
N ARG A 195 1.34 7.84 5.97
CA ARG A 195 2.65 8.50 6.02
C ARG A 195 3.26 8.66 4.63
N PRO A 196 4.13 9.67 4.40
CA PRO A 196 4.87 9.83 3.16
C PRO A 196 6.05 8.86 3.10
N VAL A 197 5.76 7.58 2.90
CA VAL A 197 6.76 6.50 2.90
C VAL A 197 7.48 6.36 1.55
N ARG A 198 8.71 5.86 1.59
CA ARG A 198 9.46 5.37 0.44
C ARG A 198 9.53 3.85 0.50
N ILE A 199 9.02 3.20 -0.54
CA ILE A 199 8.95 1.75 -0.66
C ILE A 199 9.88 1.32 -1.78
N CYS A 200 10.79 0.39 -1.51
CA CYS A 200 11.62 -0.28 -2.51
C CYS A 200 11.17 -1.74 -2.60
N GLU A 201 10.77 -2.20 -3.78
CA GLU A 201 10.46 -3.60 -4.05
C GLU A 201 11.43 -4.14 -5.10
N ILE A 202 12.15 -5.20 -4.76
CA ILE A 202 13.01 -5.96 -5.68
C ILE A 202 12.13 -7.02 -6.32
N GLY A 203 12.12 -7.08 -7.66
CA GLY A 203 11.20 -7.91 -8.42
C GLY A 203 9.95 -7.13 -8.83
N VAL A 204 9.88 -6.76 -10.11
CA VAL A 204 8.72 -6.06 -10.69
C VAL A 204 7.76 -7.05 -11.36
N GLY A 205 8.24 -8.26 -11.61
CA GLY A 205 7.51 -9.30 -12.31
C GLY A 205 7.41 -9.09 -13.83
N GLY A 206 6.67 -9.99 -14.50
CA GLY A 206 6.50 -9.93 -15.95
C GLY A 206 7.76 -10.30 -16.74
N TYR A 207 8.78 -10.84 -16.08
CA TYR A 207 10.04 -11.32 -16.69
C TYR A 207 10.66 -10.30 -17.65
N GLY A 208 11.10 -10.74 -18.85
CA GLY A 208 11.74 -9.88 -19.83
C GLY A 208 10.82 -8.93 -20.61
N ASP A 209 9.50 -8.99 -20.45
CA ASP A 209 8.58 -8.05 -21.10
C ASP A 209 8.60 -6.69 -20.35
N PRO A 210 9.03 -5.59 -20.99
CA PRO A 210 9.12 -4.28 -20.35
C PRO A 210 7.76 -3.68 -19.96
N ARG A 211 6.64 -4.22 -20.47
CA ARG A 211 5.28 -3.74 -20.20
C ARG A 211 4.49 -4.64 -19.24
N ALA A 212 5.01 -5.83 -18.93
CA ALA A 212 4.36 -6.77 -18.04
C ALA A 212 4.93 -6.66 -16.63
N GLY A 213 4.12 -6.98 -15.62
CA GLY A 213 4.44 -6.86 -14.20
C GLY A 213 3.95 -5.55 -13.57
N GLY A 214 4.48 -5.20 -12.41
CA GLY A 214 4.16 -3.98 -11.66
C GLY A 214 2.78 -3.98 -11.01
N GLY A 215 2.13 -5.13 -10.88
CA GLY A 215 0.88 -5.28 -10.16
C GLY A 215 1.04 -4.90 -8.69
N SER A 216 2.06 -5.41 -8.02
CA SER A 216 2.39 -5.08 -6.63
C SER A 216 2.77 -3.61 -6.46
N LEU A 217 3.57 -3.03 -7.37
CA LEU A 217 3.90 -1.60 -7.32
C LEU A 217 2.64 -0.72 -7.38
N SER A 218 1.65 -1.14 -8.17
CA SER A 218 0.36 -0.45 -8.30
C SER A 218 -0.47 -0.60 -7.03
N MET A 219 -0.46 -1.79 -6.45
CA MET A 219 -1.08 -2.08 -5.16
C MET A 219 -0.48 -1.20 -4.06
N TRP A 220 0.84 -1.13 -3.96
CA TRP A 220 1.53 -0.26 -2.98
C TRP A 220 1.22 1.21 -3.18
N LYS A 221 1.24 1.68 -4.44
CA LYS A 221 0.89 3.08 -4.76
C LYS A 221 -0.50 3.45 -4.28
N GLU A 222 -1.47 2.55 -4.35
CA GLU A 222 -2.85 2.77 -3.92
C GLU A 222 -2.98 2.62 -2.41
N PHE A 223 -2.33 1.61 -1.82
CA PHE A 223 -2.33 1.39 -0.37
C PHE A 223 -1.67 2.54 0.39
N PHE A 224 -0.60 3.13 -0.14
CA PHE A 224 0.11 4.27 0.43
C PHE A 224 -0.17 5.54 -0.41
N PRO A 225 -1.25 6.27 -0.16
CA PRO A 225 -1.66 7.39 -1.01
C PRO A 225 -0.65 8.54 -1.06
N ARG A 226 0.28 8.60 -0.12
CA ARG A 226 1.39 9.58 -0.04
C ARG A 226 2.76 8.94 -0.31
N GLY A 227 2.80 7.64 -0.58
CA GLY A 227 4.03 6.87 -0.77
C GLY A 227 4.66 7.07 -2.15
N LEU A 228 5.99 6.94 -2.20
CA LEU A 228 6.79 6.80 -3.41
C LEU A 228 7.24 5.35 -3.53
N VAL A 229 7.02 4.73 -4.67
CA VAL A 229 7.29 3.31 -4.91
C VAL A 229 8.41 3.17 -5.93
N TYR A 230 9.44 2.44 -5.58
CA TYR A 230 10.60 2.15 -6.40
C TYR A 230 10.66 0.66 -6.66
N GLY A 231 10.50 0.25 -7.93
CA GLY A 231 10.60 -1.14 -8.34
C GLY A 231 11.97 -1.43 -8.93
N VAL A 232 12.69 -2.40 -8.40
CA VAL A 232 14.02 -2.82 -8.89
C VAL A 232 13.88 -4.12 -9.66
N ASP A 233 14.39 -4.16 -10.90
CA ASP A 233 14.36 -5.39 -11.72
C ASP A 233 15.60 -5.47 -12.60
N ILE A 234 16.03 -6.68 -12.91
CA ILE A 234 17.14 -6.93 -13.84
C ILE A 234 16.78 -6.52 -15.28
N ALA A 235 15.49 -6.63 -15.62
CA ALA A 235 14.96 -6.15 -16.90
C ALA A 235 14.62 -4.64 -16.83
N ASP A 236 14.66 -3.99 -17.97
CA ASP A 236 14.24 -2.58 -18.10
C ASP A 236 12.71 -2.49 -18.04
N LYS A 237 12.19 -1.95 -16.94
CA LYS A 237 10.76 -1.80 -16.66
C LYS A 237 10.26 -0.36 -16.73
N ARG A 238 11.04 0.57 -17.29
CA ARG A 238 10.69 2.00 -17.39
C ARG A 238 9.36 2.27 -18.13
N ALA A 239 8.86 1.34 -18.92
CA ALA A 239 7.53 1.41 -19.50
C ALA A 239 6.38 1.38 -18.48
N LEU A 240 6.65 0.97 -17.24
CA LEU A 240 5.70 0.96 -16.12
C LEU A 240 5.78 2.23 -15.24
N ASP A 241 6.72 3.14 -15.52
CA ASP A 241 6.88 4.38 -14.77
C ASP A 241 5.64 5.27 -14.90
N ARG A 242 5.24 5.84 -13.78
CA ARG A 242 4.09 6.74 -13.68
C ARG A 242 4.19 7.55 -12.39
N PRO A 243 3.38 8.61 -12.20
CA PRO A 243 3.46 9.39 -10.97
C PRO A 243 3.49 8.51 -9.72
N ARG A 244 4.50 8.70 -8.86
CA ARG A 244 4.80 7.94 -7.64
C ARG A 244 5.29 6.49 -7.83
N ILE A 245 5.48 6.02 -9.05
CA ILE A 245 6.17 4.75 -9.36
C ILE A 245 7.35 5.06 -10.26
N THR A 246 8.54 4.64 -9.84
CA THR A 246 9.78 4.68 -10.61
C THR A 246 10.40 3.30 -10.63
N THR A 247 10.76 2.82 -11.82
CA THR A 247 11.47 1.54 -11.94
C THR A 247 12.95 1.77 -12.19
N VAL A 248 13.78 0.95 -11.56
CA VAL A 248 15.24 1.01 -11.63
C VAL A 248 15.74 -0.33 -12.16
N ARG A 249 16.55 -0.28 -13.22
CA ARG A 249 17.21 -1.49 -13.70
C ARG A 249 18.45 -1.75 -12.89
N ALA A 250 18.44 -2.83 -12.10
CA ALA A 250 19.60 -3.30 -11.35
C ALA A 250 19.55 -4.82 -11.17
N ASP A 251 20.71 -5.45 -11.10
CA ASP A 251 20.84 -6.86 -10.74
C ASP A 251 20.86 -6.99 -9.21
N GLN A 252 19.96 -7.82 -8.66
CA GLN A 252 19.88 -8.10 -7.23
C GLN A 252 21.17 -8.71 -6.67
N SER A 253 21.96 -9.40 -7.49
CA SER A 253 23.21 -10.00 -7.10
C SER A 253 24.39 -9.02 -7.07
N ASP A 254 24.23 -7.82 -7.63
CA ASP A 254 25.25 -6.77 -7.70
C ASP A 254 25.09 -5.76 -6.56
N PRO A 255 25.92 -5.83 -5.49
CA PRO A 255 25.85 -4.89 -4.37
C PRO A 255 26.18 -3.44 -4.74
N GLU A 256 26.96 -3.19 -5.79
CA GLU A 256 27.27 -1.81 -6.23
C GLU A 256 26.09 -1.18 -6.93
N ALA A 257 25.38 -1.93 -7.78
CA ALA A 257 24.17 -1.47 -8.43
C ALA A 257 23.06 -1.16 -7.39
N LEU A 258 22.86 -2.06 -6.41
CA LEU A 258 21.90 -1.86 -5.32
C LEU A 258 22.27 -0.66 -4.44
N ARG A 259 23.56 -0.46 -4.13
CA ARG A 259 24.03 0.69 -3.34
C ARG A 259 23.79 2.00 -4.08
N SER A 260 24.16 2.07 -5.36
CA SER A 260 23.93 3.28 -6.17
C SER A 260 22.45 3.66 -6.23
N MET A 261 21.56 2.67 -6.39
CA MET A 261 20.11 2.88 -6.35
C MET A 261 19.65 3.39 -4.97
N ALA A 262 20.15 2.80 -3.88
CA ALA A 262 19.78 3.22 -2.54
C ALA A 262 20.33 4.60 -2.16
N GLU A 263 21.47 5.02 -2.67
CA GLU A 263 22.03 6.35 -2.51
C GLU A 263 21.22 7.40 -3.27
N GLU A 264 20.66 7.06 -4.43
CA GLU A 264 19.84 7.96 -5.23
C GLU A 264 18.42 8.11 -4.68
N PHE A 265 17.76 7.02 -4.28
CA PHE A 265 16.33 7.01 -3.96
C PHE A 265 15.99 6.80 -2.49
N GLY A 266 16.94 6.34 -1.68
CA GLY A 266 16.76 6.12 -0.25
C GLY A 266 16.87 7.41 0.61
N PRO A 267 16.84 7.30 1.93
CA PRO A 267 16.54 6.06 2.65
C PRO A 267 15.10 5.60 2.47
N PHE A 268 14.83 4.31 2.73
CA PHE A 268 13.52 3.69 2.56
C PHE A 268 12.84 3.41 3.91
N ASP A 269 11.53 3.54 3.96
CA ASP A 269 10.69 3.11 5.09
C ASP A 269 10.39 1.61 5.01
N ILE A 270 10.25 1.10 3.79
CA ILE A 270 9.90 -0.29 3.50
C ILE A 270 10.80 -0.79 2.37
N ILE A 271 11.39 -1.97 2.57
CA ILE A 271 12.08 -2.72 1.52
C ILE A 271 11.43 -4.10 1.43
N ILE A 272 11.10 -4.54 0.22
CA ILE A 272 10.50 -5.85 -0.06
C ILE A 272 11.42 -6.58 -1.03
N ASP A 273 11.92 -7.73 -0.62
CA ASP A 273 12.71 -8.63 -1.46
C ASP A 273 11.79 -9.73 -1.99
N ASP A 274 11.37 -9.55 -3.24
CA ASP A 274 10.51 -10.44 -4.02
C ASP A 274 11.14 -10.69 -5.41
N GLY A 275 12.47 -10.84 -5.41
CA GLY A 275 13.27 -10.90 -6.63
C GLY A 275 13.47 -12.29 -7.17
N SER A 276 14.73 -12.75 -7.13
CA SER A 276 15.11 -14.06 -7.68
C SER A 276 14.84 -15.24 -6.76
N HIS A 277 14.58 -15.00 -5.49
CA HIS A 277 14.44 -15.97 -4.38
C HIS A 277 15.66 -16.88 -4.16
N MET A 278 16.74 -16.65 -4.90
CA MET A 278 18.00 -17.37 -4.70
C MET A 278 18.71 -16.85 -3.45
N SER A 279 19.05 -17.74 -2.54
CA SER A 279 19.61 -17.37 -1.23
C SER A 279 20.84 -16.44 -1.31
N PRO A 280 21.82 -16.64 -2.20
CA PRO A 280 22.95 -15.71 -2.34
C PRO A 280 22.52 -14.30 -2.72
N HIS A 281 21.49 -14.16 -3.56
CA HIS A 281 20.98 -12.86 -4.01
C HIS A 281 20.21 -12.17 -2.90
N VAL A 282 19.31 -12.87 -2.21
CA VAL A 282 18.54 -12.35 -1.07
C VAL A 282 19.46 -11.90 0.07
N ILE A 283 20.50 -12.69 0.37
CA ILE A 283 21.50 -12.33 1.39
C ILE A 283 22.31 -11.09 0.95
N THR A 284 22.64 -10.99 -0.34
CA THR A 284 23.35 -9.82 -0.90
C THR A 284 22.49 -8.57 -0.81
N SER A 285 21.23 -8.64 -1.26
CA SER A 285 20.31 -7.50 -1.18
C SER A 285 20.06 -7.07 0.26
N PHE A 286 19.81 -8.01 1.18
CA PHE A 286 19.65 -7.69 2.58
C PHE A 286 20.88 -6.96 3.16
N ARG A 287 22.07 -7.50 2.99
CA ARG A 287 23.30 -6.90 3.52
C ARG A 287 23.59 -5.52 2.95
N THR A 288 23.20 -5.30 1.68
CA THR A 288 23.44 -4.03 0.98
C THR A 288 22.39 -3.00 1.33
N LEU A 289 21.12 -3.37 1.39
CA LEU A 289 20.02 -2.41 1.48
C LEU A 289 19.51 -2.17 2.91
N PHE A 290 19.69 -3.13 3.84
CA PHE A 290 19.27 -2.94 5.23
C PHE A 290 19.88 -1.68 5.91
N PRO A 291 21.15 -1.28 5.65
CA PRO A 291 21.67 0.00 6.12
C PRO A 291 20.88 1.23 5.68
N TYR A 292 20.28 1.19 4.47
CA TYR A 292 19.48 2.28 3.90
C TYR A 292 18.01 2.29 4.33
N LEU A 293 17.60 1.35 5.16
CA LEU A 293 16.29 1.36 5.81
C LEU A 293 16.32 2.42 6.94
N VAL A 294 15.26 3.22 7.09
CA VAL A 294 15.13 4.19 8.19
C VAL A 294 14.99 3.49 9.53
N GLU A 295 15.19 4.21 10.63
CA GLU A 295 14.80 3.75 11.96
C GLU A 295 13.28 3.48 11.98
N ASP A 296 12.84 2.40 12.61
CA ASP A 296 11.47 1.87 12.57
C ASP A 296 10.97 1.41 11.18
N GLY A 297 11.86 1.32 10.19
CA GLY A 297 11.56 0.75 8.89
C GLY A 297 11.47 -0.78 8.91
N VAL A 298 10.88 -1.34 7.86
CA VAL A 298 10.63 -2.79 7.76
C VAL A 298 11.22 -3.35 6.47
N TYR A 299 12.00 -4.43 6.60
CA TYR A 299 12.48 -5.25 5.48
C TYR A 299 11.66 -6.53 5.41
N ALA A 300 10.98 -6.78 4.31
CA ALA A 300 10.25 -8.02 4.05
C ALA A 300 11.04 -8.92 3.09
N VAL A 301 11.01 -10.23 3.32
CA VAL A 301 11.56 -11.23 2.42
C VAL A 301 10.46 -12.21 2.07
N GLU A 302 10.09 -12.24 0.79
CA GLU A 302 9.11 -13.19 0.25
C GLU A 302 9.77 -14.50 -0.20
N ASP A 303 8.97 -15.50 -0.43
CA ASP A 303 9.30 -16.76 -1.07
C ASP A 303 10.51 -17.50 -0.46
N LEU A 304 10.47 -17.62 0.89
CA LEU A 304 11.49 -18.32 1.68
C LEU A 304 11.71 -19.78 1.26
N HIS A 305 10.78 -20.35 0.47
CA HIS A 305 10.91 -21.69 -0.08
C HIS A 305 12.16 -21.83 -0.98
N GLY A 306 12.69 -20.74 -1.51
CA GLY A 306 13.97 -20.73 -2.22
C GLY A 306 15.13 -21.33 -1.42
N SER A 307 15.03 -21.32 -0.08
CA SER A 307 16.02 -21.94 0.81
C SER A 307 16.00 -23.48 0.74
N TYR A 308 14.90 -24.10 0.29
CA TYR A 308 14.66 -25.53 0.41
C TYR A 308 14.63 -26.27 -0.94
N TRP A 309 14.39 -25.56 -2.06
CA TRP A 309 14.14 -26.18 -3.37
C TRP A 309 15.39 -26.21 -4.24
N PRO A 310 16.09 -27.36 -4.31
CA PRO A 310 17.36 -27.42 -5.02
C PRO A 310 17.23 -27.29 -6.55
N GLN A 311 16.10 -27.74 -7.13
CA GLN A 311 15.91 -27.76 -8.59
C GLN A 311 15.63 -26.39 -9.19
N LEU A 312 15.04 -25.48 -8.41
CA LEU A 312 14.59 -24.17 -8.89
C LEU A 312 15.45 -23.01 -8.35
N PHE A 313 15.92 -23.11 -7.09
CA PHE A 313 16.55 -22.00 -6.39
C PHE A 313 17.89 -22.38 -5.73
N GLU A 314 18.45 -23.55 -6.07
CA GLU A 314 19.69 -24.08 -5.49
C GLU A 314 19.64 -24.21 -3.96
N GLY A 315 18.44 -24.40 -3.39
CA GLY A 315 18.21 -24.60 -1.98
C GLY A 315 18.65 -26.00 -1.50
N SER A 316 18.63 -26.23 -0.19
CA SER A 316 18.94 -27.54 0.41
C SER A 316 18.14 -27.78 1.69
N GLU A 317 17.77 -29.03 1.92
CA GLU A 317 17.16 -29.50 3.17
C GLU A 317 18.15 -30.27 4.04
N ASP A 318 19.46 -30.41 3.62
CA ASP A 318 20.47 -31.19 4.34
C ASP A 318 20.85 -30.58 5.69
N ASP A 319 20.97 -29.22 5.74
CA ASP A 319 21.13 -28.45 6.98
C ASP A 319 20.23 -27.23 6.97
N LEU A 320 19.14 -27.30 7.69
CA LEU A 320 18.14 -26.21 7.81
C LEU A 320 18.67 -24.98 8.57
N ASN A 321 19.87 -25.00 9.12
CA ASN A 321 20.51 -23.89 9.81
C ASN A 321 21.72 -23.32 9.03
N ASP A 322 22.02 -23.88 7.85
CA ASP A 322 23.15 -23.39 7.05
C ASP A 322 22.90 -21.92 6.65
N PRO A 323 23.78 -20.98 7.07
CA PRO A 323 23.67 -19.56 6.77
C PRO A 323 23.92 -19.22 5.28
N ALA A 324 24.29 -20.16 4.47
CA ALA A 324 24.36 -19.99 3.01
C ALA A 324 22.96 -19.84 2.39
N TYR A 325 21.93 -20.35 3.07
CA TYR A 325 20.54 -20.25 2.66
C TYR A 325 19.79 -19.18 3.43
N THR A 326 18.81 -18.52 2.78
CA THR A 326 18.09 -17.37 3.33
C THR A 326 17.51 -17.63 4.71
N VAL A 327 16.82 -18.76 4.90
CA VAL A 327 16.19 -19.06 6.21
C VAL A 327 17.24 -19.34 7.28
N GLY A 328 18.30 -20.06 6.96
CA GLY A 328 19.43 -20.29 7.89
C GLY A 328 20.12 -18.98 8.27
N PHE A 329 20.34 -18.09 7.29
CA PHE A 329 20.87 -16.74 7.50
C PHE A 329 19.98 -15.91 8.44
N LEU A 330 18.66 -15.90 8.21
CA LEU A 330 17.71 -15.17 9.07
C LEU A 330 17.64 -15.75 10.49
N LYS A 331 17.73 -17.07 10.66
CA LYS A 331 17.78 -17.71 11.99
C LYS A 331 18.96 -17.22 12.82
N GLN A 332 20.12 -16.97 12.20
CA GLN A 332 21.27 -16.42 12.95
C GLN A 332 21.03 -14.98 13.46
N MET A 333 20.11 -14.24 12.85
CA MET A 333 19.73 -12.91 13.34
C MET A 333 18.77 -13.00 14.52
N VAL A 334 17.99 -14.09 14.65
CA VAL A 334 17.19 -14.36 15.85
C VAL A 334 18.09 -14.49 17.08
N ASP A 335 19.23 -15.18 16.94
CA ASP A 335 20.24 -15.18 18.01
C ASP A 335 20.77 -13.78 18.30
N GLY A 336 20.91 -12.93 17.25
CA GLY A 336 21.34 -11.54 17.36
C GLY A 336 20.40 -10.67 18.20
N LEU A 337 19.09 -10.92 18.15
CA LEU A 337 18.13 -10.22 19.03
C LEU A 337 18.47 -10.39 20.51
N ASN A 338 19.06 -11.52 20.88
CA ASN A 338 19.41 -11.87 22.25
C ASN A 338 20.91 -11.66 22.56
N HIS A 339 21.62 -10.84 21.75
CA HIS A 339 23.08 -10.71 21.86
C HIS A 339 23.56 -10.23 23.24
N GLU A 340 22.76 -9.49 23.97
CA GLU A 340 23.10 -9.03 25.34
C GLU A 340 22.99 -10.14 26.40
N GLU A 341 22.25 -11.22 26.11
CA GLU A 341 22.07 -12.35 27.02
C GLU A 341 23.20 -13.40 26.96
N PHE A 342 24.10 -13.29 25.97
CA PHE A 342 25.20 -14.25 25.86
C PHE A 342 26.21 -14.10 26.99
N LEU A 343 26.47 -15.20 27.70
CA LEU A 343 27.45 -15.22 28.81
C LEU A 343 28.88 -15.25 28.26
N LYS A 344 29.12 -15.92 27.12
CA LYS A 344 30.44 -16.03 26.46
C LYS A 344 30.56 -15.03 25.33
N LYS A 345 30.77 -13.76 25.63
CA LYS A 345 30.92 -12.69 24.63
C LYS A 345 32.13 -12.89 23.69
N GLU A 346 33.16 -13.60 24.15
CA GLU A 346 34.40 -13.86 23.39
C GLU A 346 34.16 -14.79 22.20
N THR A 347 33.13 -15.64 22.26
CA THR A 347 32.80 -16.58 21.17
C THR A 347 32.00 -15.97 20.06
N ARG A 348 31.45 -14.76 20.26
CA ARG A 348 30.65 -14.06 19.25
C ARG A 348 30.85 -12.56 19.34
N VAL A 349 31.51 -12.00 18.31
CA VAL A 349 31.55 -10.55 18.12
C VAL A 349 30.17 -10.09 17.67
N ALA A 350 29.59 -9.14 18.37
CA ALA A 350 28.31 -8.54 18.01
C ALA A 350 28.37 -7.95 16.58
N ARG A 351 27.44 -8.33 15.73
CA ARG A 351 27.30 -7.82 14.37
C ARG A 351 26.56 -6.50 14.41
N PRO A 352 26.72 -5.60 13.42
CA PRO A 352 25.91 -4.37 13.34
C PRO A 352 24.41 -4.65 13.41
N THR A 353 23.95 -5.72 12.76
CA THR A 353 22.53 -6.16 12.78
C THR A 353 22.02 -6.54 14.15
N ASP A 354 22.87 -7.08 15.04
CA ASP A 354 22.47 -7.47 16.38
C ASP A 354 21.96 -6.28 17.22
N ARG A 355 22.48 -5.06 16.93
CA ARG A 355 22.11 -3.82 17.62
C ARG A 355 21.04 -3.02 16.90
N THR A 356 20.75 -3.34 15.63
CA THR A 356 19.88 -2.54 14.78
C THR A 356 18.63 -3.30 14.29
N ILE A 357 18.44 -4.54 14.69
CA ILE A 357 17.19 -5.29 14.49
C ILE A 357 16.49 -5.35 15.84
N LYS A 358 15.27 -4.76 15.92
CA LYS A 358 14.44 -4.76 17.14
C LYS A 358 13.39 -5.88 17.17
N GLY A 359 13.09 -6.49 16.01
CA GLY A 359 12.10 -7.56 15.91
C GLY A 359 12.19 -8.33 14.59
N MET A 360 11.77 -9.58 14.64
CA MET A 360 11.65 -10.45 13.47
C MET A 360 10.36 -11.25 13.57
N HIS A 361 9.62 -11.34 12.45
CA HIS A 361 8.36 -12.06 12.36
C HIS A 361 8.42 -13.03 11.19
N PHE A 362 8.09 -14.28 11.42
CA PHE A 362 8.05 -15.31 10.41
C PHE A 362 6.63 -15.82 10.20
N TYR A 363 6.23 -15.90 8.96
CA TYR A 363 4.99 -16.49 8.50
C TYR A 363 5.28 -17.59 7.48
N HIS A 364 4.26 -18.27 7.00
CA HIS A 364 4.45 -19.21 5.92
C HIS A 364 5.03 -18.49 4.70
N ASN A 365 6.26 -18.85 4.35
CA ASN A 365 6.98 -18.39 3.17
C ASN A 365 7.31 -16.87 3.14
N LEU A 366 7.23 -16.17 4.28
CA LEU A 366 7.39 -14.72 4.40
C LEU A 366 8.02 -14.35 5.74
N ALA A 367 9.00 -13.44 5.73
CA ALA A 367 9.60 -12.89 6.93
C ALA A 367 9.62 -11.36 6.92
N PHE A 368 9.46 -10.74 8.10
CA PHE A 368 9.65 -9.31 8.32
C PHE A 368 10.74 -9.07 9.33
N ILE A 369 11.62 -8.13 9.04
CA ILE A 369 12.73 -7.70 9.88
C ILE A 369 12.53 -6.21 10.16
N GLU A 370 12.31 -5.86 11.42
CA GLU A 370 12.08 -4.49 11.87
C GLU A 370 13.40 -3.86 12.30
N LYS A 371 13.80 -2.77 11.64
CA LYS A 371 14.97 -1.99 12.04
C LYS A 371 14.63 -1.13 13.25
N GLY A 372 15.55 -1.07 14.18
CA GLY A 372 15.42 -0.26 15.37
C GLY A 372 16.53 -0.57 16.37
N ARG A 373 16.56 0.19 17.42
CA ARG A 373 17.56 0.02 18.47
C ARG A 373 17.30 -1.26 19.27
N ASN A 374 18.30 -2.10 19.41
CA ASN A 374 18.30 -3.31 20.24
C ASN A 374 19.47 -3.23 21.24
N GLU A 375 19.31 -2.34 22.21
CA GLU A 375 20.29 -2.05 23.27
C GLU A 375 19.57 -1.96 24.62
N GLU A 376 18.65 -2.88 24.89
CA GLU A 376 17.90 -2.93 26.17
C GLU A 376 18.78 -3.39 27.35
N GLY A 377 19.87 -4.05 27.00
CA GLY A 377 20.81 -4.65 27.96
C GLY A 377 20.33 -5.96 28.56
N GLY A 378 21.27 -6.76 29.03
CA GLY A 378 21.02 -7.99 29.80
C GLY A 378 21.50 -7.84 31.24
N PRO A 379 20.76 -7.18 32.15
CA PRO A 379 21.27 -6.87 33.49
C PRO A 379 21.65 -8.13 34.27
N ILE A 380 20.88 -9.22 34.16
CA ILE A 380 21.20 -10.48 34.80
C ILE A 380 22.43 -11.14 34.13
N ALA A 381 22.47 -11.15 32.83
CA ALA A 381 23.61 -11.69 32.07
C ALA A 381 24.90 -10.89 32.37
N SER A 382 24.82 -9.58 32.57
CA SER A 382 25.95 -8.75 32.97
C SER A 382 26.48 -9.16 34.34
N VAL A 383 25.60 -9.33 35.32
CA VAL A 383 26.00 -9.81 36.67
C VAL A 383 26.59 -11.22 36.61
N LEU A 384 25.99 -12.12 35.85
CA LEU A 384 26.54 -13.49 35.67
C LEU A 384 27.93 -13.51 35.00
N ARG A 385 28.23 -12.54 34.16
CA ARG A 385 29.56 -12.41 33.49
C ARG A 385 30.60 -11.77 34.43
N GLU A 386 30.20 -10.75 35.17
CA GLU A 386 31.13 -9.88 35.92
C GLU A 386 31.31 -10.28 37.40
N ALA A 387 30.24 -10.78 38.01
CA ALA A 387 30.19 -11.12 39.43
C ALA A 387 29.18 -12.26 39.73
N PRO A 388 29.39 -13.47 39.16
CA PRO A 388 28.42 -14.57 39.26
C PRO A 388 28.16 -14.99 40.74
N GLU A 389 29.12 -14.74 41.64
CA GLU A 389 29.00 -15.01 43.04
C GLU A 389 27.86 -14.23 43.74
N ILE A 390 27.46 -13.05 43.21
CA ILE A 390 26.32 -12.27 43.75
C ILE A 390 25.02 -13.06 43.62
N LEU A 391 24.91 -13.90 42.57
CA LEU A 391 23.75 -14.76 42.33
C LEU A 391 23.90 -16.17 42.91
N GLY A 392 24.99 -16.43 43.63
CA GLY A 392 25.28 -17.76 44.19
C GLY A 392 25.57 -18.82 43.15
N VAL A 393 25.99 -18.43 41.95
CA VAL A 393 26.35 -19.33 40.86
C VAL A 393 27.86 -19.45 40.79
N GLU A 394 28.41 -20.60 41.20
CA GLU A 394 29.84 -20.90 41.07
C GLU A 394 30.09 -21.69 39.76
N GLY A 395 31.11 -21.28 38.98
CA GLY A 395 31.66 -22.13 37.91
C GLY A 395 31.16 -21.86 36.48
N LEU A 396 30.64 -20.68 36.17
CA LEU A 396 30.47 -20.22 34.76
C LEU A 396 31.81 -19.70 34.18
N GLN A 397 32.79 -20.57 34.02
CA GLN A 397 34.05 -20.30 33.31
C GLN A 397 34.07 -21.02 31.95
#